data_65c53ad338856474d6c4f5ba23c19bbf
#
_entry.id   65c53ad338856474d6c4f5ba23c19bbf
#
_cell.length_a   1.000
_cell.length_b   1.000
_cell.length_c   1.000
_cell.angle_alpha   90.00
_cell.angle_beta   90.00
_cell.angle_gamma   90.00
#
_symmetry.space_group_name_H-M   'P 1'
#
loop_
_entity.id
_entity.type
_entity.pdbx_description
1 polymer ?
#
loop_
_entity_poly.entity_id
_entity_poly.type
_entity_poly.pdbx_seq_one_letter_code
_entity_poly.pdbx_strand_id
1 'polypeptide(L)'
;MTFTSSHSDLKQINRLAVINLIKKQPSLSRADIAKHTGLTKSTIGKIVQELIDEHWLQEDDAPTLLEGAGRRPTGLTLDDRTLTLLGAEIGVDFITVIACSITGEVRFHSSLPYQHNQLESSLDQLADLLAHVWRMMHSMNHRVLGLGISVPGMVNMPDEHVVVLPNLSWQNFNLIEMMRSRFSMQQLPTFPIMIVNDANAAALSEFVFGRSQFNRNPLVHITVGVGVGAGITSENGLYRGTNGWAGEIGHSVLQPINGLPCACGQYGCVETLVSQRALSRALNPDNSALLSVEHMQRRLAQGDVAVKAGLDEVGYYLGIVLRNVANYLNPESIVIGGPMSQFEDALMKPAIASFQAHSKGNLILPNIRLCEFGQQASSLGAAAAILLKHLEPNGIPVHFSHQGLLRK
;
A
#
# COMPACT_ATOMS: atom_id res chain seq x y z
N MET A 1 2.66 18.50 -28.15
CA MET A 1 1.23 18.72 -27.90
C MET A 1 1.11 19.81 -26.85
N THR A 2 0.59 20.96 -27.21
CA THR A 2 0.32 22.09 -26.30
C THR A 2 -0.93 21.74 -25.51
N PHE A 3 -0.78 21.38 -24.21
CA PHE A 3 -1.92 21.20 -23.31
C PHE A 3 -2.49 22.58 -22.96
N THR A 4 -3.60 22.95 -23.55
CA THR A 4 -4.43 24.04 -23.05
C THR A 4 -5.21 23.52 -21.86
N SER A 5 -4.70 23.77 -20.64
CA SER A 5 -5.46 23.44 -19.40
C SER A 5 -6.76 24.27 -19.39
N SER A 6 -7.90 23.59 -19.24
CA SER A 6 -9.17 24.28 -19.07
C SER A 6 -9.21 25.01 -17.72
N HIS A 7 -10.10 25.98 -17.56
CA HIS A 7 -10.28 26.67 -16.28
C HIS A 7 -10.68 25.70 -15.14
N SER A 8 -11.35 24.59 -15.49
CA SER A 8 -11.69 23.52 -14.55
C SER A 8 -10.47 22.74 -14.10
N ASP A 9 -9.49 22.49 -14.99
CA ASP A 9 -8.26 21.76 -14.67
C ASP A 9 -7.38 22.57 -13.71
N LEU A 10 -7.24 23.89 -13.94
CA LEU A 10 -6.52 24.77 -13.02
C LEU A 10 -7.18 24.83 -11.64
N LYS A 11 -8.51 24.85 -11.58
CA LYS A 11 -9.22 24.81 -10.30
C LYS A 11 -8.92 23.51 -9.57
N GLN A 12 -8.98 22.38 -10.24
CA GLN A 12 -8.69 21.06 -9.65
C GLN A 12 -7.24 20.97 -9.16
N ILE A 13 -6.27 21.41 -9.96
CA ILE A 13 -4.85 21.47 -9.58
C ILE A 13 -4.66 22.27 -8.29
N ASN A 14 -5.29 23.45 -8.21
CA ASN A 14 -5.20 24.31 -7.02
C ASN A 14 -5.82 23.66 -5.77
N ARG A 15 -6.96 22.98 -5.90
CA ARG A 15 -7.59 22.23 -4.81
C ARG A 15 -6.65 21.14 -4.28
N LEU A 16 -6.07 20.36 -5.18
CA LEU A 16 -5.12 19.30 -4.83
C LEU A 16 -3.85 19.84 -4.16
N ALA A 17 -3.35 20.99 -4.64
CA ALA A 17 -2.21 21.66 -4.00
C ALA A 17 -2.52 22.03 -2.55
N VAL A 18 -3.74 22.52 -2.26
CA VAL A 18 -4.18 22.85 -0.89
C VAL A 18 -4.26 21.57 -0.02
N ILE A 19 -4.93 20.52 -0.49
CA ILE A 19 -5.06 19.26 0.27
C ILE A 19 -3.67 18.68 0.58
N ASN A 20 -2.80 18.58 -0.43
CA ASN A 20 -1.46 18.03 -0.25
C ASN A 20 -0.58 18.87 0.68
N LEU A 21 -0.74 20.19 0.66
CA LEU A 21 -0.03 21.07 1.57
C LEU A 21 -0.46 20.84 3.03
N ILE A 22 -1.78 20.77 3.26
CA ILE A 22 -2.33 20.50 4.61
C ILE A 22 -1.97 19.10 5.09
N LYS A 23 -1.97 18.09 4.19
CA LYS A 23 -1.50 16.75 4.55
C LYS A 23 -0.05 16.75 5.03
N LYS A 24 0.82 17.53 4.39
CA LYS A 24 2.26 17.66 4.77
C LYS A 24 2.47 18.50 6.01
N GLN A 25 1.69 19.54 6.20
CA GLN A 25 1.80 20.52 7.25
C GLN A 25 0.40 20.84 7.82
N PRO A 26 -0.08 20.04 8.78
CA PRO A 26 -1.35 20.29 9.45
C PRO A 26 -1.38 21.66 10.17
N SER A 27 -2.56 22.17 10.39
CA SER A 27 -2.85 23.41 11.11
C SER A 27 -2.35 24.71 10.43
N LEU A 28 -2.09 24.69 9.12
CA LEU A 28 -1.84 25.90 8.35
C LEU A 28 -3.11 26.75 8.25
N SER A 29 -2.95 28.07 8.38
CA SER A 29 -4.04 29.02 8.14
C SER A 29 -4.23 29.28 6.63
N ARG A 30 -5.41 29.82 6.25
CA ARG A 30 -5.68 30.28 4.88
C ARG A 30 -4.61 31.25 4.37
N ALA A 31 -4.06 32.10 5.25
CA ALA A 31 -3.00 33.04 4.90
C ALA A 31 -1.67 32.34 4.61
N ASP A 32 -1.31 31.33 5.40
CA ASP A 32 -0.12 30.53 5.18
C ASP A 32 -0.20 29.74 3.87
N ILE A 33 -1.37 29.14 3.60
CA ILE A 33 -1.63 28.43 2.35
C ILE A 33 -1.48 29.39 1.15
N ALA A 34 -2.04 30.61 1.23
CA ALA A 34 -1.88 31.60 0.18
C ALA A 34 -0.41 31.95 -0.08
N LYS A 35 0.39 32.08 1.00
CA LYS A 35 1.83 32.34 0.92
C LYS A 35 2.58 31.17 0.28
N HIS A 36 2.26 29.93 0.64
CA HIS A 36 2.92 28.73 0.11
C HIS A 36 2.55 28.45 -1.34
N THR A 37 1.29 28.69 -1.73
CA THR A 37 0.78 28.39 -3.08
C THR A 37 0.96 29.53 -4.07
N GLY A 38 1.25 30.75 -3.60
CA GLY A 38 1.30 31.95 -4.44
C GLY A 38 -0.09 32.41 -4.95
N LEU A 39 -1.17 31.76 -4.50
CA LEU A 39 -2.53 32.14 -4.87
C LEU A 39 -3.06 33.30 -4.03
N THR A 40 -4.02 34.06 -4.56
CA THR A 40 -4.62 35.16 -3.81
C THR A 40 -5.39 34.67 -2.57
N LYS A 41 -5.47 35.47 -1.52
CA LYS A 41 -6.28 35.15 -0.32
C LYS A 41 -7.75 34.87 -0.66
N SER A 42 -8.32 35.57 -1.63
CA SER A 42 -9.69 35.37 -2.10
C SER A 42 -9.85 34.00 -2.78
N THR A 43 -8.88 33.57 -3.62
CA THR A 43 -8.90 32.26 -4.27
C THR A 43 -8.80 31.15 -3.24
N ILE A 44 -7.84 31.25 -2.30
CA ILE A 44 -7.71 30.26 -1.22
C ILE A 44 -8.95 30.23 -0.35
N GLY A 45 -9.57 31.36 -0.01
CA GLY A 45 -10.81 31.39 0.76
C GLY A 45 -11.94 30.58 0.12
N LYS A 46 -12.10 30.70 -1.21
CA LYS A 46 -13.11 29.94 -1.96
C LYS A 46 -12.77 28.43 -2.00
N ILE A 47 -11.52 28.08 -2.34
CA ILE A 47 -11.08 26.68 -2.40
C ILE A 47 -11.25 25.99 -1.06
N VAL A 48 -10.77 26.62 0.03
CA VAL A 48 -10.87 26.04 1.38
C VAL A 48 -12.33 25.87 1.78
N GLN A 49 -13.20 26.84 1.49
CA GLN A 49 -14.63 26.71 1.83
C GLN A 49 -15.27 25.53 1.08
N GLU A 50 -15.03 25.40 -0.24
CA GLU A 50 -15.51 24.24 -1.02
C GLU A 50 -14.99 22.91 -0.43
N LEU A 51 -13.70 22.84 -0.02
CA LEU A 51 -13.12 21.64 0.56
C LEU A 51 -13.72 21.31 1.94
N ILE A 52 -14.10 22.32 2.73
CA ILE A 52 -14.83 22.13 4.00
C ILE A 52 -16.25 21.63 3.73
N ASP A 53 -16.95 22.24 2.81
CA ASP A 53 -18.31 21.85 2.45
C ASP A 53 -18.40 20.42 1.88
N GLU A 54 -17.33 19.96 1.23
CA GLU A 54 -17.16 18.60 0.71
C GLU A 54 -16.55 17.61 1.72
N HIS A 55 -16.25 18.05 2.94
CA HIS A 55 -15.63 17.24 4.01
C HIS A 55 -14.21 16.73 3.72
N TRP A 56 -13.44 17.44 2.92
CA TRP A 56 -12.00 17.17 2.78
C TRP A 56 -11.17 17.84 3.87
N LEU A 57 -11.60 19.01 4.33
CA LEU A 57 -10.94 19.81 5.34
C LEU A 57 -11.89 20.17 6.46
N GLN A 58 -11.32 20.39 7.64
CA GLN A 58 -11.98 20.99 8.78
C GLN A 58 -11.13 22.10 9.39
N GLU A 59 -11.79 23.04 10.07
CA GLU A 59 -11.12 24.03 10.90
C GLU A 59 -10.68 23.40 12.21
N ASP A 60 -9.45 23.67 12.60
CA ASP A 60 -8.88 23.22 13.86
C ASP A 60 -8.95 24.35 14.88
N ASP A 61 -9.62 24.13 16.00
CA ASP A 61 -9.72 25.06 17.11
C ASP A 61 -8.46 25.09 18.00
N ALA A 62 -7.41 24.32 17.63
CA ALA A 62 -6.18 24.27 18.40
C ALA A 62 -5.47 25.64 18.42
N PRO A 63 -5.05 26.13 19.57
CA PRO A 63 -4.38 27.42 19.67
C PRO A 63 -3.00 27.35 19.02
N THR A 64 -2.86 27.99 17.86
CA THR A 64 -1.54 28.21 17.26
C THR A 64 -0.73 29.07 18.22
N LEU A 65 0.42 28.58 18.68
CA LEU A 65 1.32 29.29 19.62
C LEU A 65 2.02 30.45 18.91
N LEU A 66 1.30 31.55 18.67
CA LEU A 66 1.90 32.82 18.26
C LEU A 66 1.36 33.93 19.17
N GLU A 67 2.25 34.54 19.94
CA GLU A 67 2.00 35.75 20.72
C GLU A 67 1.82 36.94 19.76
N GLY A 68 0.63 37.53 19.73
CA GLY A 68 0.35 38.75 18.97
C GLY A 68 -1.10 39.20 19.15
N ALA A 69 -1.33 40.52 19.27
CA ALA A 69 -2.63 41.15 19.40
C ALA A 69 -3.39 41.10 18.04
N GLY A 70 -4.25 40.12 17.85
CA GLY A 70 -5.13 39.98 16.68
C GLY A 70 -6.01 38.72 16.76
N ARG A 71 -7.12 38.66 15.96
CA ARG A 71 -7.92 37.42 15.84
C ARG A 71 -6.99 36.31 15.38
N ARG A 72 -6.85 35.25 16.21
CA ARG A 72 -6.00 34.09 15.91
C ARG A 72 -6.38 33.45 14.59
N PRO A 73 -5.42 33.14 13.70
CA PRO A 73 -5.70 32.41 12.48
C PRO A 73 -6.21 31.02 12.83
N THR A 74 -7.31 30.60 12.22
CA THR A 74 -7.83 29.24 12.36
C THR A 74 -6.99 28.30 11.51
N GLY A 75 -6.43 27.24 12.10
CA GLY A 75 -5.71 26.18 11.43
C GLY A 75 -6.67 25.31 10.61
N LEU A 76 -6.14 24.60 9.63
CA LEU A 76 -6.89 23.67 8.79
C LEU A 76 -6.22 22.29 8.85
N THR A 77 -7.04 21.26 9.00
CA THR A 77 -6.63 19.84 8.97
C THR A 77 -7.48 19.06 8.00
N LEU A 78 -7.04 17.85 7.64
CA LEU A 78 -7.90 16.92 6.89
C LEU A 78 -9.11 16.55 7.77
N ASP A 79 -10.30 16.51 7.15
CA ASP A 79 -11.50 16.02 7.83
C ASP A 79 -11.60 14.50 7.70
N ASP A 80 -11.33 13.78 8.75
CA ASP A 80 -11.34 12.33 8.79
C ASP A 80 -12.68 11.72 9.23
N ARG A 81 -13.72 12.54 9.49
CA ARG A 81 -14.98 12.11 10.12
C ARG A 81 -15.94 11.39 9.18
N THR A 82 -16.07 11.84 7.93
CA THR A 82 -17.16 11.42 7.05
C THR A 82 -16.73 10.74 5.76
N LEU A 83 -15.57 11.12 5.19
CA LEU A 83 -15.07 10.47 3.98
C LEU A 83 -14.48 9.10 4.32
N THR A 84 -14.87 8.09 3.54
CA THR A 84 -14.46 6.71 3.77
C THR A 84 -13.95 6.07 2.48
N LEU A 85 -12.85 5.35 2.61
CA LEU A 85 -12.26 4.52 1.57
C LEU A 85 -12.52 3.05 1.93
N LEU A 86 -12.91 2.24 0.95
CA LEU A 86 -12.96 0.79 1.10
C LEU A 86 -11.68 0.19 0.52
N GLY A 87 -11.09 -0.72 1.27
CA GLY A 87 -9.98 -1.54 0.84
C GLY A 87 -10.31 -3.01 1.00
N ALA A 88 -10.01 -3.80 -0.01
CA ALA A 88 -10.17 -5.24 0.06
C ALA A 88 -8.86 -5.92 -0.33
N GLU A 89 -8.62 -7.09 0.22
CA GLU A 89 -7.53 -7.98 -0.16
C GLU A 89 -8.08 -9.37 -0.44
N ILE A 90 -7.81 -9.86 -1.64
CA ILE A 90 -7.98 -11.26 -1.99
C ILE A 90 -6.65 -11.94 -1.71
N GLY A 91 -6.50 -12.56 -0.55
CA GLY A 91 -5.29 -13.31 -0.17
C GLY A 91 -5.25 -14.70 -0.80
N VAL A 92 -4.32 -15.55 -0.37
CA VAL A 92 -4.22 -16.93 -0.87
C VAL A 92 -5.28 -17.83 -0.24
N ASP A 93 -5.67 -17.57 1.02
CA ASP A 93 -6.61 -18.40 1.81
C ASP A 93 -7.62 -17.55 2.59
N PHE A 94 -7.68 -16.24 2.34
CA PHE A 94 -8.57 -15.32 3.05
C PHE A 94 -9.03 -14.17 2.15
N ILE A 95 -10.13 -13.53 2.56
CA ILE A 95 -10.59 -12.24 2.05
C ILE A 95 -10.60 -11.26 3.22
N THR A 96 -9.92 -10.14 3.06
CA THR A 96 -9.98 -9.04 4.03
C THR A 96 -10.70 -7.84 3.42
N VAL A 97 -11.58 -7.20 4.21
CA VAL A 97 -12.21 -5.93 3.87
C VAL A 97 -12.00 -4.96 5.01
N ILE A 98 -11.61 -3.75 4.67
CA ILE A 98 -11.51 -2.62 5.61
C ILE A 98 -12.35 -1.45 5.10
N ALA A 99 -12.78 -0.61 6.04
CA ALA A 99 -13.19 0.76 5.79
C ALA A 99 -12.29 1.69 6.61
N CYS A 100 -11.67 2.67 5.95
CA CYS A 100 -10.79 3.63 6.63
C CYS A 100 -11.12 5.08 6.23
N SER A 101 -10.66 6.03 7.04
CA SER A 101 -10.72 7.46 6.74
C SER A 101 -9.72 7.84 5.65
N ILE A 102 -9.77 9.07 5.18
CA ILE A 102 -8.77 9.64 4.26
C ILE A 102 -7.40 9.86 4.91
N THR A 103 -7.29 9.70 6.22
CA THR A 103 -6.03 9.72 6.98
C THR A 103 -5.49 8.31 7.26
N GLY A 104 -6.22 7.26 6.88
CA GLY A 104 -5.84 5.86 7.07
C GLY A 104 -6.28 5.25 8.40
N GLU A 105 -7.11 5.96 9.19
CA GLU A 105 -7.70 5.40 10.39
C GLU A 105 -8.71 4.30 10.02
N VAL A 106 -8.46 3.08 10.48
CA VAL A 106 -9.33 1.92 10.21
C VAL A 106 -10.55 1.95 11.12
N ARG A 107 -11.75 2.03 10.54
CA ARG A 107 -13.05 2.06 11.23
C ARG A 107 -13.74 0.72 11.24
N PHE A 108 -13.44 -0.09 10.24
CA PHE A 108 -13.95 -1.44 10.12
C PHE A 108 -12.86 -2.35 9.56
N HIS A 109 -12.79 -3.56 10.10
CA HIS A 109 -11.92 -4.62 9.60
C HIS A 109 -12.63 -5.96 9.75
N SER A 110 -12.62 -6.75 8.71
CA SER A 110 -13.05 -8.14 8.73
C SER A 110 -12.16 -8.98 7.82
N SER A 111 -11.76 -10.14 8.31
CA SER A 111 -11.01 -11.13 7.53
C SER A 111 -11.72 -12.47 7.63
N LEU A 112 -12.01 -13.09 6.51
CA LEU A 112 -12.75 -14.34 6.41
C LEU A 112 -11.93 -15.35 5.60
N PRO A 113 -11.87 -16.61 6.03
CA PRO A 113 -11.31 -17.67 5.20
C PRO A 113 -12.22 -17.93 4.00
N TYR A 114 -11.67 -18.34 2.88
CA TYR A 114 -12.42 -18.80 1.73
C TYR A 114 -11.84 -20.09 1.16
N GLN A 115 -12.62 -20.76 0.30
CA GLN A 115 -12.16 -21.96 -0.36
C GLN A 115 -11.43 -21.62 -1.67
N HIS A 116 -10.23 -22.15 -1.83
CA HIS A 116 -9.44 -21.93 -3.03
C HIS A 116 -10.12 -22.51 -4.28
N ASN A 117 -9.72 -21.99 -5.45
CA ASN A 117 -10.13 -22.45 -6.79
C ASN A 117 -11.61 -22.24 -7.14
N GLN A 118 -12.34 -21.45 -6.37
CA GLN A 118 -13.73 -21.11 -6.65
C GLN A 118 -13.88 -19.61 -6.84
N LEU A 119 -13.41 -19.09 -7.99
CA LEU A 119 -13.41 -17.65 -8.29
C LEU A 119 -14.79 -17.01 -8.02
N GLU A 120 -15.85 -17.58 -8.60
CA GLU A 120 -17.20 -17.00 -8.50
C GLU A 120 -17.68 -16.91 -7.05
N SER A 121 -17.59 -18.01 -6.28
CA SER A 121 -18.05 -18.01 -4.89
C SER A 121 -17.21 -17.10 -3.98
N SER A 122 -15.92 -16.97 -4.26
CA SER A 122 -15.04 -16.05 -3.53
C SER A 122 -15.40 -14.59 -3.82
N LEU A 123 -15.72 -14.27 -5.07
CA LEU A 123 -16.18 -12.92 -5.44
C LEU A 123 -17.58 -12.62 -4.91
N ASP A 124 -18.47 -13.62 -4.82
CA ASP A 124 -19.78 -13.48 -4.18
C ASP A 124 -19.60 -13.14 -2.69
N GLN A 125 -18.75 -13.90 -1.98
CA GLN A 125 -18.44 -13.64 -0.57
C GLN A 125 -17.83 -12.25 -0.35
N LEU A 126 -16.90 -11.84 -1.22
CA LEU A 126 -16.32 -10.48 -1.18
C LEU A 126 -17.38 -9.40 -1.39
N ALA A 127 -18.26 -9.60 -2.39
CA ALA A 127 -19.32 -8.65 -2.71
C ALA A 127 -20.33 -8.51 -1.55
N ASP A 128 -20.71 -9.62 -0.93
CA ASP A 128 -21.62 -9.63 0.23
C ASP A 128 -21.03 -8.87 1.43
N LEU A 129 -19.75 -9.12 1.72
CA LEU A 129 -19.05 -8.42 2.79
C LEU A 129 -18.92 -6.92 2.49
N LEU A 130 -18.52 -6.55 1.28
CA LEU A 130 -18.42 -5.14 0.86
C LEU A 130 -19.77 -4.42 0.89
N ALA A 131 -20.84 -5.10 0.47
CA ALA A 131 -22.18 -4.54 0.56
C ALA A 131 -22.64 -4.31 2.00
N HIS A 132 -22.31 -5.26 2.90
CA HIS A 132 -22.57 -5.09 4.32
C HIS A 132 -21.85 -3.85 4.88
N VAL A 133 -20.55 -3.76 4.61
CA VAL A 133 -19.72 -2.63 5.07
C VAL A 133 -20.20 -1.31 4.48
N TRP A 134 -20.53 -1.27 3.18
CA TRP A 134 -21.05 -0.06 2.54
C TRP A 134 -22.35 0.41 3.21
N ARG A 135 -23.31 -0.50 3.43
CA ARG A 135 -24.59 -0.15 4.10
C ARG A 135 -24.37 0.35 5.52
N MET A 136 -23.45 -0.26 6.26
CA MET A 136 -23.06 0.17 7.59
C MET A 136 -22.46 1.59 7.56
N MET A 137 -21.49 1.87 6.68
CA MET A 137 -20.91 3.21 6.55
C MET A 137 -21.97 4.24 6.15
N HIS A 138 -22.84 3.89 5.21
CA HIS A 138 -23.92 4.77 4.76
C HIS A 138 -24.91 5.11 5.89
N SER A 139 -25.28 4.12 6.71
CA SER A 139 -26.18 4.34 7.88
C SER A 139 -25.56 5.25 8.94
N MET A 140 -24.23 5.35 8.98
CA MET A 140 -23.48 6.26 9.85
C MET A 140 -23.18 7.62 9.20
N ASN A 141 -23.83 7.93 8.07
CA ASN A 141 -23.62 9.14 7.25
C ASN A 141 -22.20 9.29 6.69
N HIS A 142 -21.48 8.20 6.48
CA HIS A 142 -20.20 8.22 5.79
C HIS A 142 -20.41 8.17 4.27
N ARG A 143 -19.61 8.97 3.54
CA ARG A 143 -19.55 8.96 2.08
C ARG A 143 -18.39 8.09 1.62
N VAL A 144 -18.70 6.96 0.99
CA VAL A 144 -17.71 6.07 0.40
C VAL A 144 -17.19 6.69 -0.91
N LEU A 145 -15.87 6.90 -0.99
CA LEU A 145 -15.19 7.50 -2.13
C LEU A 145 -14.88 6.47 -3.23
N GLY A 146 -14.71 5.19 -2.87
CA GLY A 146 -14.40 4.12 -3.80
C GLY A 146 -13.87 2.88 -3.11
N LEU A 147 -13.55 1.87 -3.92
CA LEU A 147 -13.04 0.56 -3.51
C LEU A 147 -11.71 0.26 -4.21
N GLY A 148 -10.65 0.04 -3.44
CA GLY A 148 -9.44 -0.60 -3.92
C GLY A 148 -9.47 -2.09 -3.60
N ILE A 149 -9.01 -2.94 -4.54
CA ILE A 149 -8.87 -4.38 -4.34
C ILE A 149 -7.42 -4.76 -4.59
N SER A 150 -6.74 -5.33 -3.61
CA SER A 150 -5.43 -5.93 -3.79
C SER A 150 -5.54 -7.41 -4.11
N VAL A 151 -4.65 -7.88 -5.00
CA VAL A 151 -4.62 -9.27 -5.47
C VAL A 151 -3.18 -9.80 -5.50
N PRO A 152 -2.96 -11.11 -5.20
CA PRO A 152 -1.62 -11.70 -5.13
C PRO A 152 -1.14 -12.19 -6.51
N GLY A 153 -0.84 -11.25 -7.42
CA GLY A 153 -0.35 -11.61 -8.76
C GLY A 153 -0.34 -10.44 -9.73
N MET A 154 -0.28 -10.77 -11.02
CA MET A 154 -0.05 -9.81 -12.09
C MET A 154 -1.33 -9.12 -12.54
N VAL A 155 -1.32 -7.79 -12.49
CA VAL A 155 -2.37 -6.92 -13.01
C VAL A 155 -1.78 -6.12 -14.16
N ASN A 156 -2.42 -6.17 -15.32
CA ASN A 156 -2.01 -5.38 -16.48
C ASN A 156 -2.50 -3.94 -16.36
N MET A 157 -1.65 -3.00 -16.70
CA MET A 157 -1.96 -1.57 -16.73
C MET A 157 -1.89 -1.06 -18.18
N PRO A 158 -2.77 -0.15 -18.62
CA PRO A 158 -3.75 0.61 -17.84
C PRO A 158 -5.12 -0.04 -17.66
N ASP A 159 -5.35 -1.23 -18.23
CA ASP A 159 -6.69 -1.84 -18.33
C ASP A 159 -7.16 -2.42 -16.99
N GLU A 160 -6.31 -2.46 -15.97
CA GLU A 160 -6.57 -3.07 -14.66
C GLU A 160 -7.15 -4.50 -14.77
N HIS A 161 -6.64 -5.26 -15.78
CA HIS A 161 -7.04 -6.64 -16.05
C HIS A 161 -6.15 -7.60 -15.25
N VAL A 162 -6.77 -8.57 -14.58
CA VAL A 162 -6.02 -9.63 -13.88
C VAL A 162 -5.47 -10.62 -14.90
N VAL A 163 -4.13 -10.63 -15.04
CA VAL A 163 -3.44 -11.54 -15.96
C VAL A 163 -3.37 -12.93 -15.35
N VAL A 164 -2.81 -13.04 -14.16
CA VAL A 164 -2.67 -14.31 -13.44
C VAL A 164 -2.50 -14.10 -11.94
N LEU A 165 -3.19 -14.92 -11.16
CA LEU A 165 -3.00 -15.08 -9.72
C LEU A 165 -2.50 -16.53 -9.48
N PRO A 166 -1.18 -16.76 -9.50
CA PRO A 166 -0.61 -18.12 -9.58
C PRO A 166 -1.02 -19.01 -8.40
N ASN A 167 -1.03 -18.45 -7.18
CA ASN A 167 -1.37 -19.18 -5.96
C ASN A 167 -2.86 -19.55 -5.85
N LEU A 168 -3.73 -18.89 -6.65
CA LEU A 168 -5.17 -19.15 -6.71
C LEU A 168 -5.56 -19.93 -7.97
N SER A 169 -4.65 -20.10 -8.91
CA SER A 169 -4.90 -20.69 -10.23
C SER A 169 -5.97 -19.93 -11.04
N TRP A 170 -6.13 -18.63 -10.79
CA TRP A 170 -7.05 -17.75 -11.52
C TRP A 170 -6.27 -16.95 -12.57
N GLN A 171 -6.86 -16.81 -13.75
CA GLN A 171 -6.19 -16.09 -14.84
C GLN A 171 -7.17 -15.46 -15.81
N ASN A 172 -6.74 -14.38 -16.43
CA ASN A 172 -7.37 -13.74 -17.59
C ASN A 172 -8.84 -13.38 -17.37
N PHE A 173 -9.12 -12.51 -16.40
CA PHE A 173 -10.47 -12.05 -16.10
C PHE A 173 -10.52 -10.56 -15.72
N ASN A 174 -11.69 -9.93 -15.94
CA ASN A 174 -11.94 -8.55 -15.57
C ASN A 174 -12.63 -8.49 -14.21
N LEU A 175 -11.83 -8.35 -13.14
CA LEU A 175 -12.33 -8.30 -11.78
C LEU A 175 -13.27 -7.10 -11.54
N ILE A 176 -13.00 -5.94 -12.17
CA ILE A 176 -13.84 -4.75 -12.00
C ILE A 176 -15.25 -4.98 -12.53
N GLU A 177 -15.38 -5.55 -13.72
CA GLU A 177 -16.70 -5.87 -14.31
C GLU A 177 -17.46 -6.91 -13.49
N MET A 178 -16.76 -7.95 -13.04
CA MET A 178 -17.34 -8.99 -12.19
C MET A 178 -17.87 -8.41 -10.86
N MET A 179 -17.14 -7.49 -10.24
CA MET A 179 -17.57 -6.81 -9.00
C MET A 179 -18.70 -5.82 -9.25
N ARG A 180 -18.66 -5.04 -10.35
CA ARG A 180 -19.74 -4.12 -10.73
C ARG A 180 -21.06 -4.84 -10.97
N SER A 181 -21.02 -6.02 -11.63
CA SER A 181 -22.21 -6.85 -11.83
C SER A 181 -22.85 -7.27 -10.50
N ARG A 182 -22.03 -7.74 -9.55
CA ARG A 182 -22.48 -8.13 -8.20
C ARG A 182 -23.06 -6.97 -7.40
N PHE A 183 -22.41 -5.81 -7.45
CA PHE A 183 -22.90 -4.61 -6.79
C PHE A 183 -24.23 -4.13 -7.37
N SER A 184 -24.40 -4.22 -8.69
CA SER A 184 -25.68 -3.90 -9.34
C SER A 184 -26.79 -4.82 -8.86
N MET A 185 -26.57 -6.13 -8.76
CA MET A 185 -27.54 -7.08 -8.21
C MET A 185 -27.91 -6.78 -6.75
N GLN A 186 -26.99 -6.22 -5.97
CA GLN A 186 -27.19 -5.83 -4.59
C GLN A 186 -27.68 -4.38 -4.41
N GLN A 187 -27.99 -3.69 -5.51
CA GLN A 187 -28.46 -2.30 -5.53
C GLN A 187 -27.51 -1.30 -4.86
N LEU A 188 -26.21 -1.54 -4.94
CA LEU A 188 -25.20 -0.59 -4.49
C LEU A 188 -24.98 0.51 -5.53
N PRO A 189 -24.64 1.74 -5.12
CA PRO A 189 -24.33 2.81 -6.05
C PRO A 189 -23.04 2.52 -6.81
N THR A 190 -22.88 3.16 -7.95
CA THR A 190 -21.64 3.12 -8.71
C THR A 190 -20.60 4.01 -8.04
N PHE A 191 -19.41 3.47 -7.75
CA PHE A 191 -18.25 4.19 -7.26
C PHE A 191 -16.98 3.70 -7.97
N PRO A 192 -15.87 4.45 -7.92
CA PRO A 192 -14.60 4.03 -8.49
C PRO A 192 -14.13 2.70 -7.89
N ILE A 193 -13.67 1.78 -8.75
CA ILE A 193 -12.98 0.54 -8.34
C ILE A 193 -11.59 0.56 -8.97
N MET A 194 -10.57 0.17 -8.22
CA MET A 194 -9.20 -0.01 -8.69
C MET A 194 -8.65 -1.35 -8.24
N ILE A 195 -7.80 -1.94 -9.07
CA ILE A 195 -7.08 -3.18 -8.71
C ILE A 195 -5.60 -2.87 -8.61
N VAL A 196 -4.95 -3.42 -7.58
CA VAL A 196 -3.52 -3.24 -7.31
C VAL A 196 -2.93 -4.61 -6.94
N ASN A 197 -1.70 -4.88 -7.38
CA ASN A 197 -0.96 -6.03 -6.83
C ASN A 197 -0.73 -5.85 -5.32
N ASP A 198 -0.72 -6.94 -4.55
CA ASP A 198 -0.64 -6.93 -3.08
C ASP A 198 0.62 -6.24 -2.51
N ALA A 199 1.79 -6.51 -3.09
CA ALA A 199 3.04 -5.87 -2.66
C ALA A 199 3.07 -4.37 -3.02
N ASN A 200 2.53 -4.01 -4.19
CA ASN A 200 2.35 -2.62 -4.59
C ASN A 200 1.36 -1.89 -3.67
N ALA A 201 0.27 -2.55 -3.31
CA ALA A 201 -0.69 -2.00 -2.35
C ALA A 201 -0.03 -1.79 -0.98
N ALA A 202 0.70 -2.78 -0.47
CA ALA A 202 1.42 -2.63 0.80
C ALA A 202 2.43 -1.47 0.77
N ALA A 203 3.13 -1.23 -0.34
CA ALA A 203 3.98 -0.05 -0.50
C ALA A 203 3.18 1.26 -0.47
N LEU A 204 1.99 1.28 -1.08
CA LEU A 204 1.11 2.46 -1.04
C LEU A 204 0.59 2.77 0.36
N SER A 205 0.32 1.77 1.21
CA SER A 205 -0.09 2.03 2.60
C SER A 205 0.97 2.83 3.35
N GLU A 206 2.23 2.42 3.24
CA GLU A 206 3.37 3.12 3.85
C GLU A 206 3.59 4.51 3.25
N PHE A 207 3.46 4.64 1.93
CA PHE A 207 3.65 5.91 1.23
C PHE A 207 2.58 6.95 1.56
N VAL A 208 1.32 6.51 1.69
CA VAL A 208 0.18 7.41 1.85
C VAL A 208 -0.15 7.66 3.31
N PHE A 209 -0.13 6.62 4.14
CA PHE A 209 -0.60 6.66 5.53
C PHE A 209 0.51 6.48 6.57
N GLY A 210 1.71 6.05 6.16
CA GLY A 210 2.82 5.84 7.08
C GLY A 210 3.22 7.10 7.83
N ARG A 211 3.48 6.95 9.13
CA ARG A 211 3.82 8.04 10.07
C ARG A 211 5.31 8.24 10.23
N SER A 212 6.13 7.27 9.75
CA SER A 212 7.57 7.35 9.86
C SER A 212 8.14 8.55 9.11
N GLN A 213 9.04 9.28 9.74
CA GLN A 213 9.81 10.36 9.08
C GLN A 213 10.67 9.83 7.92
N PHE A 214 10.88 8.52 7.84
CA PHE A 214 11.61 7.83 6.78
C PHE A 214 10.72 7.33 5.62
N ASN A 215 9.45 7.73 5.57
CA ASN A 215 8.58 7.41 4.44
C ASN A 215 8.81 8.33 3.23
N ARG A 216 9.98 8.95 3.17
CA ARG A 216 10.42 9.71 2.01
C ARG A 216 10.96 8.77 0.94
N ASN A 217 10.96 9.24 -0.27
CA ASN A 217 11.24 8.43 -1.45
C ASN A 217 12.72 8.43 -1.85
N PRO A 218 13.16 7.35 -2.44
CA PRO A 218 12.42 6.11 -2.74
C PRO A 218 12.26 5.21 -1.52
N LEU A 219 11.09 4.54 -1.42
CA LEU A 219 10.82 3.50 -0.43
C LEU A 219 10.57 2.18 -1.17
N VAL A 220 11.08 1.08 -0.65
CA VAL A 220 10.81 -0.28 -1.14
C VAL A 220 10.13 -1.07 -0.03
N HIS A 221 8.91 -1.53 -0.28
CA HIS A 221 8.22 -2.46 0.59
C HIS A 221 8.42 -3.88 0.05
N ILE A 222 8.95 -4.78 0.86
CA ILE A 222 9.11 -6.19 0.53
C ILE A 222 8.08 -6.99 1.31
N THR A 223 7.15 -7.60 0.61
CA THR A 223 6.15 -8.51 1.18
C THR A 223 6.73 -9.92 1.18
N VAL A 224 6.90 -10.51 2.37
CA VAL A 224 7.35 -11.89 2.55
C VAL A 224 6.18 -12.71 3.09
N GLY A 225 5.57 -13.50 2.22
CA GLY A 225 4.42 -14.34 2.50
C GLY A 225 4.59 -15.73 1.91
N VAL A 226 3.54 -16.30 1.33
CA VAL A 226 3.58 -17.56 0.56
C VAL A 226 4.60 -17.45 -0.56
N GLY A 227 4.63 -16.29 -1.22
CA GLY A 227 5.67 -15.83 -2.15
C GLY A 227 6.41 -14.60 -1.64
N VAL A 228 7.17 -13.97 -2.54
CA VAL A 228 7.91 -12.72 -2.28
C VAL A 228 7.64 -11.72 -3.39
N GLY A 229 7.18 -10.54 -3.03
CA GLY A 229 6.98 -9.41 -3.94
C GLY A 229 7.56 -8.12 -3.37
N ALA A 230 7.71 -7.10 -4.19
CA ALA A 230 8.03 -5.77 -3.70
C ALA A 230 7.20 -4.69 -4.41
N GLY A 231 6.83 -3.68 -3.65
CA GLY A 231 6.31 -2.42 -4.16
C GLY A 231 7.36 -1.32 -4.00
N ILE A 232 7.53 -0.50 -5.03
CA ILE A 232 8.52 0.57 -5.07
C ILE A 232 7.78 1.89 -5.20
N THR A 233 8.02 2.83 -4.28
CA THR A 233 7.49 4.19 -4.39
C THR A 233 8.58 5.20 -4.64
N SER A 234 8.24 6.24 -5.37
CA SER A 234 9.08 7.39 -5.66
C SER A 234 8.32 8.67 -5.31
N GLU A 235 8.94 9.83 -5.52
CA GLU A 235 8.27 11.14 -5.32
C GLU A 235 6.95 11.26 -6.12
N ASN A 236 6.83 10.51 -7.22
CA ASN A 236 5.67 10.48 -8.10
C ASN A 236 4.66 9.37 -7.76
N GLY A 237 4.79 8.73 -6.60
CA GLY A 237 3.96 7.61 -6.20
C GLY A 237 4.56 6.25 -6.57
N LEU A 238 3.72 5.28 -6.86
CA LEU A 238 4.13 3.90 -7.14
C LEU A 238 4.89 3.80 -8.48
N TYR A 239 6.09 3.22 -8.44
CA TYR A 239 6.85 2.87 -9.62
C TYR A 239 6.38 1.52 -10.17
N ARG A 240 5.67 1.55 -11.29
CA ARG A 240 5.02 0.36 -11.87
C ARG A 240 5.85 -0.33 -12.96
N GLY A 241 6.86 0.34 -13.51
CA GLY A 241 7.51 -0.09 -14.74
C GLY A 241 6.57 0.02 -15.96
N THR A 242 7.01 -0.48 -17.10
CA THR A 242 6.29 -0.34 -18.37
C THR A 242 4.96 -1.08 -18.40
N ASN A 243 4.92 -2.30 -17.84
CA ASN A 243 3.75 -3.17 -17.89
C ASN A 243 3.08 -3.36 -16.52
N GLY A 244 3.50 -2.60 -15.49
CA GLY A 244 3.00 -2.76 -14.14
C GLY A 244 3.72 -3.82 -13.29
N TRP A 245 4.82 -4.41 -13.80
CA TRP A 245 5.50 -5.56 -13.17
C TRP A 245 6.81 -5.20 -12.48
N ALA A 246 7.04 -3.94 -12.19
CA ALA A 246 8.18 -3.57 -11.36
C ALA A 246 8.00 -4.13 -9.95
N GLY A 247 9.09 -4.64 -9.37
CA GLY A 247 9.04 -5.20 -8.01
C GLY A 247 8.93 -6.73 -7.93
N GLU A 248 8.94 -7.44 -9.05
CA GLU A 248 8.94 -8.92 -9.12
C GLU A 248 10.29 -9.52 -8.62
N ILE A 249 10.79 -9.02 -7.48
CA ILE A 249 12.09 -9.42 -6.92
C ILE A 249 12.11 -10.88 -6.46
N GLY A 250 10.96 -11.43 -6.10
CA GLY A 250 10.81 -12.83 -5.70
C GLY A 250 11.23 -13.81 -6.80
N HIS A 251 11.17 -13.38 -8.07
CA HIS A 251 11.56 -14.16 -9.23
C HIS A 251 12.98 -13.86 -9.74
N SER A 252 13.72 -12.98 -9.06
CA SER A 252 15.15 -12.83 -9.31
C SER A 252 15.91 -14.09 -8.92
N VAL A 253 16.85 -14.52 -9.74
CA VAL A 253 17.66 -15.74 -9.46
C VAL A 253 18.70 -15.41 -8.40
N LEU A 254 18.60 -16.06 -7.25
CA LEU A 254 19.55 -15.94 -6.14
C LEU A 254 20.50 -17.15 -6.06
N GLN A 255 20.01 -18.33 -6.46
CA GLN A 255 20.79 -19.57 -6.47
C GLN A 255 20.80 -20.20 -7.87
N PRO A 256 21.72 -19.76 -8.78
CA PRO A 256 21.72 -20.18 -10.17
C PRO A 256 22.17 -21.64 -10.38
N ILE A 257 22.92 -22.22 -9.42
CA ILE A 257 23.41 -23.60 -9.48
C ILE A 257 22.69 -24.42 -8.42
N ASN A 258 22.12 -25.56 -8.81
CA ASN A 258 21.33 -26.44 -7.93
C ASN A 258 20.15 -25.74 -7.24
N GLY A 259 19.63 -24.66 -7.84
CA GLY A 259 18.47 -23.94 -7.33
C GLY A 259 17.19 -24.77 -7.42
N LEU A 260 16.29 -24.55 -6.49
CA LEU A 260 14.98 -25.22 -6.45
C LEU A 260 14.06 -24.68 -7.54
N PRO A 261 13.13 -25.49 -8.07
CA PRO A 261 12.15 -25.04 -9.03
C PRO A 261 11.20 -24.03 -8.40
N CYS A 262 10.89 -22.95 -9.12
CA CYS A 262 9.95 -21.92 -8.77
C CYS A 262 8.65 -22.06 -9.58
N ALA A 263 7.53 -21.61 -9.01
CA ALA A 263 6.22 -21.61 -9.69
C ALA A 263 6.20 -20.79 -11.00
N CYS A 264 7.14 -19.84 -11.18
CA CYS A 264 7.30 -19.07 -12.41
C CYS A 264 7.96 -19.87 -13.57
N GLY A 265 8.35 -21.12 -13.34
CA GLY A 265 9.03 -21.98 -14.32
C GLY A 265 10.56 -21.86 -14.33
N GLN A 266 11.14 -20.96 -13.54
CA GLN A 266 12.59 -20.80 -13.38
C GLN A 266 13.11 -21.60 -12.18
N TYR A 267 14.44 -21.59 -11.99
CA TYR A 267 15.11 -22.25 -10.87
C TYR A 267 15.90 -21.25 -10.04
N GLY A 268 15.95 -21.48 -8.72
CA GLY A 268 16.79 -20.69 -7.80
C GLY A 268 16.32 -19.26 -7.56
N CYS A 269 15.04 -18.98 -7.78
CA CYS A 269 14.44 -17.69 -7.46
C CYS A 269 14.52 -17.38 -5.97
N VAL A 270 14.55 -16.08 -5.61
CA VAL A 270 14.48 -15.59 -4.23
C VAL A 270 13.34 -16.25 -3.46
N GLU A 271 12.16 -16.35 -4.04
CA GLU A 271 10.97 -16.94 -3.42
C GLU A 271 11.20 -18.37 -2.94
N THR A 272 12.05 -19.13 -3.63
CA THR A 272 12.36 -20.52 -3.21
C THR A 272 13.20 -20.61 -1.94
N LEU A 273 13.76 -19.48 -1.49
CA LEU A 273 14.65 -19.39 -0.32
C LEU A 273 14.08 -18.46 0.76
N VAL A 274 13.30 -17.44 0.35
CA VAL A 274 12.82 -16.38 1.24
C VAL A 274 11.29 -16.32 1.16
N SER A 275 10.61 -17.32 1.76
CA SER A 275 9.14 -17.34 1.78
C SER A 275 8.61 -18.24 2.89
N GLN A 276 7.33 -18.13 3.19
CA GLN A 276 6.61 -19.07 4.06
C GLN A 276 6.69 -20.49 3.49
N ARG A 277 6.60 -20.65 2.16
CA ARG A 277 6.74 -21.95 1.48
C ARG A 277 8.16 -22.52 1.66
N ALA A 278 9.20 -21.68 1.61
CA ALA A 278 10.57 -22.09 1.85
C ALA A 278 10.75 -22.63 3.28
N LEU A 279 10.26 -21.89 4.27
CA LEU A 279 10.28 -22.32 5.67
C LEU A 279 9.45 -23.60 5.89
N SER A 280 8.24 -23.68 5.33
CA SER A 280 7.38 -24.88 5.43
C SER A 280 8.05 -26.12 4.89
N ARG A 281 8.73 -26.02 3.74
CA ARG A 281 9.49 -27.12 3.14
C ARG A 281 10.66 -27.57 4.00
N ALA A 282 11.40 -26.62 4.60
CA ALA A 282 12.49 -26.93 5.50
C ALA A 282 12.01 -27.69 6.76
N LEU A 283 10.81 -27.37 7.24
CA LEU A 283 10.22 -27.99 8.42
C LEU A 283 9.50 -29.32 8.15
N ASN A 284 9.10 -29.55 6.92
CA ASN A 284 8.35 -30.74 6.51
C ASN A 284 8.71 -31.17 5.08
N PRO A 285 9.95 -31.69 4.88
CA PRO A 285 10.47 -31.98 3.54
C PRO A 285 9.68 -33.07 2.80
N ASP A 286 9.03 -33.97 3.54
CA ASP A 286 8.25 -35.07 2.98
C ASP A 286 6.81 -34.70 2.61
N ASN A 287 6.39 -33.46 2.96
CA ASN A 287 5.03 -33.00 2.70
C ASN A 287 5.05 -31.57 2.13
N SER A 288 4.44 -31.41 0.95
CA SER A 288 4.34 -30.10 0.27
C SER A 288 3.29 -29.15 0.89
N ALA A 289 2.58 -29.57 1.95
CA ALA A 289 1.56 -28.72 2.58
C ALA A 289 2.18 -27.46 3.18
N LEU A 290 1.53 -26.33 2.92
CA LEU A 290 1.92 -25.03 3.49
C LEU A 290 1.56 -25.00 4.99
N LEU A 291 2.55 -24.80 5.85
CA LEU A 291 2.31 -24.58 7.27
C LEU A 291 1.88 -23.13 7.51
N SER A 292 0.85 -22.92 8.31
CA SER A 292 0.44 -21.55 8.66
C SER A 292 1.49 -20.86 9.55
N VAL A 293 1.56 -19.53 9.45
CA VAL A 293 2.51 -18.73 10.25
C VAL A 293 2.22 -18.91 11.74
N GLU A 294 0.95 -18.94 12.14
CA GLU A 294 0.54 -19.14 13.54
C GLU A 294 0.97 -20.50 14.07
N HIS A 295 0.93 -21.54 13.23
CA HIS A 295 1.44 -22.86 13.61
C HIS A 295 2.94 -22.82 13.86
N MET A 296 3.70 -22.22 12.94
CA MET A 296 5.14 -22.09 13.07
C MET A 296 5.56 -21.20 14.25
N GLN A 297 4.82 -20.10 14.51
CA GLN A 297 5.02 -19.25 15.69
C GLN A 297 4.81 -20.00 17.00
N ARG A 298 3.76 -20.83 17.09
CA ARG A 298 3.53 -21.66 18.29
C ARG A 298 4.68 -22.65 18.52
N ARG A 299 5.20 -23.29 17.47
CA ARG A 299 6.37 -24.16 17.57
C ARG A 299 7.62 -23.39 18.01
N LEU A 300 7.84 -22.20 17.45
CA LEU A 300 8.96 -21.33 17.85
C LEU A 300 8.88 -20.94 19.33
N ALA A 301 7.69 -20.57 19.82
CA ALA A 301 7.45 -20.22 21.22
C ALA A 301 7.66 -21.41 22.17
N GLN A 302 7.51 -22.65 21.67
CA GLN A 302 7.80 -23.89 22.39
C GLN A 302 9.28 -24.28 22.35
N GLY A 303 10.14 -23.46 21.71
CA GLY A 303 11.57 -23.70 21.62
C GLY A 303 11.98 -24.68 20.52
N ASP A 304 11.17 -24.85 19.47
CA ASP A 304 11.47 -25.73 18.35
C ASP A 304 12.71 -25.24 17.57
N VAL A 305 13.80 -26.01 17.69
CA VAL A 305 15.10 -25.68 17.10
C VAL A 305 15.06 -25.70 15.58
N ALA A 306 14.21 -26.55 14.96
CA ALA A 306 14.10 -26.60 13.51
C ALA A 306 13.45 -25.34 12.95
N VAL A 307 12.41 -24.81 13.58
CA VAL A 307 11.80 -23.53 13.18
C VAL A 307 12.80 -22.39 13.31
N LYS A 308 13.56 -22.36 14.40
CA LYS A 308 14.61 -21.34 14.61
C LYS A 308 15.66 -21.41 13.50
N ALA A 309 16.20 -22.60 13.21
CA ALA A 309 17.20 -22.80 12.16
C ALA A 309 16.66 -22.42 10.77
N GLY A 310 15.42 -22.78 10.46
CA GLY A 310 14.79 -22.38 9.21
C GLY A 310 14.59 -20.86 9.08
N LEU A 311 14.23 -20.17 10.17
CA LEU A 311 14.15 -18.70 10.18
C LEU A 311 15.53 -18.04 10.06
N ASP A 312 16.58 -18.63 10.63
CA ASP A 312 17.94 -18.13 10.46
C ASP A 312 18.39 -18.24 8.99
N GLU A 313 18.04 -19.34 8.30
CA GLU A 313 18.33 -19.52 6.88
C GLU A 313 17.53 -18.55 5.99
N VAL A 314 16.21 -18.46 6.19
CA VAL A 314 15.35 -17.50 5.48
C VAL A 314 15.84 -16.07 5.69
N GLY A 315 16.17 -15.70 6.93
CA GLY A 315 16.74 -14.41 7.26
C GLY A 315 18.08 -14.13 6.59
N TYR A 316 18.96 -15.13 6.55
CA TYR A 316 20.24 -15.01 5.84
C TYR A 316 20.04 -14.63 4.37
N TYR A 317 19.19 -15.34 3.64
CA TYR A 317 18.91 -15.03 2.24
C TYR A 317 18.14 -13.71 2.07
N LEU A 318 17.21 -13.39 2.99
CA LEU A 318 16.55 -12.09 3.00
C LEU A 318 17.57 -10.95 3.11
N GLY A 319 18.60 -11.08 3.96
CA GLY A 319 19.66 -10.10 4.08
C GLY A 319 20.42 -9.86 2.78
N ILE A 320 20.67 -10.89 1.98
CA ILE A 320 21.26 -10.76 0.63
C ILE A 320 20.30 -10.00 -0.31
N VAL A 321 19.01 -10.31 -0.26
CA VAL A 321 17.98 -9.61 -1.05
C VAL A 321 17.95 -8.13 -0.68
N LEU A 322 17.94 -7.81 0.61
CA LEU A 322 17.98 -6.43 1.11
C LEU A 322 19.21 -5.69 0.56
N ARG A 323 20.35 -6.36 0.51
CA ARG A 323 21.59 -5.79 -0.04
C ARG A 323 21.48 -5.52 -1.55
N ASN A 324 20.90 -6.45 -2.30
CA ASN A 324 20.68 -6.27 -3.72
C ASN A 324 19.73 -5.10 -4.00
N VAL A 325 18.62 -5.01 -3.27
CA VAL A 325 17.66 -3.89 -3.36
C VAL A 325 18.34 -2.55 -3.04
N ALA A 326 19.16 -2.51 -1.97
CA ALA A 326 19.91 -1.31 -1.62
C ALA A 326 20.87 -0.88 -2.73
N ASN A 327 21.54 -1.85 -3.40
CA ASN A 327 22.45 -1.56 -4.49
C ASN A 327 21.77 -1.09 -5.78
N TYR A 328 20.60 -1.66 -6.12
CA TYR A 328 19.91 -1.37 -7.36
C TYR A 328 19.09 -0.08 -7.31
N LEU A 329 18.45 0.17 -6.17
CA LEU A 329 17.46 1.24 -6.04
C LEU A 329 17.91 2.38 -5.12
N ASN A 330 18.93 2.14 -4.29
CA ASN A 330 19.42 3.10 -3.28
C ASN A 330 18.26 3.79 -2.53
N PRO A 331 17.33 3.02 -1.93
CA PRO A 331 16.16 3.59 -1.29
C PRO A 331 16.53 4.26 0.04
N GLU A 332 15.74 5.24 0.48
CA GLU A 332 15.84 5.78 1.84
C GLU A 332 15.40 4.76 2.87
N SER A 333 14.35 3.98 2.53
CA SER A 333 13.81 2.95 3.42
C SER A 333 13.52 1.65 2.69
N ILE A 334 13.78 0.52 3.38
CA ILE A 334 13.28 -0.80 3.02
C ILE A 334 12.36 -1.28 4.14
N VAL A 335 11.12 -1.54 3.80
CA VAL A 335 10.07 -1.97 4.73
C VAL A 335 9.78 -3.46 4.50
N ILE A 336 9.77 -4.24 5.55
CA ILE A 336 9.48 -5.67 5.49
C ILE A 336 8.07 -5.91 6.04
N GLY A 337 7.21 -6.48 5.22
CA GLY A 337 5.83 -6.82 5.56
C GLY A 337 5.46 -8.24 5.12
N GLY A 338 4.14 -8.48 5.08
CA GLY A 338 3.58 -9.79 4.78
C GLY A 338 3.57 -10.74 6.00
N PRO A 339 2.96 -11.93 5.86
CA PRO A 339 2.77 -12.86 6.98
C PRO A 339 4.05 -13.23 7.74
N MET A 340 5.18 -13.39 7.04
CA MET A 340 6.46 -13.75 7.65
C MET A 340 7.02 -12.65 8.56
N SER A 341 6.61 -11.39 8.40
CA SER A 341 7.04 -10.29 9.28
C SER A 341 6.59 -10.46 10.73
N GLN A 342 5.58 -11.30 10.97
CA GLN A 342 5.10 -11.65 12.31
C GLN A 342 6.11 -12.43 13.17
N PHE A 343 7.17 -12.98 12.56
CA PHE A 343 8.29 -13.56 13.31
C PHE A 343 9.22 -12.51 13.93
N GLU A 344 8.99 -11.22 13.60
CA GLU A 344 9.70 -10.08 14.20
C GLU A 344 11.22 -10.29 14.27
N ASP A 345 11.78 -10.19 15.46
CA ASP A 345 13.21 -10.36 15.71
C ASP A 345 13.77 -11.72 15.26
N ALA A 346 12.97 -12.78 15.27
CA ALA A 346 13.44 -14.11 14.87
C ALA A 346 13.77 -14.18 13.37
N LEU A 347 13.09 -13.35 12.54
CA LEU A 347 13.40 -13.19 11.12
C LEU A 347 14.36 -12.01 10.88
N MET A 348 14.13 -10.88 11.56
CA MET A 348 14.83 -9.64 11.25
C MET A 348 16.30 -9.65 11.73
N LYS A 349 16.61 -10.25 12.87
CA LYS A 349 18.01 -10.30 13.37
C LYS A 349 18.94 -11.02 12.41
N PRO A 350 18.67 -12.26 11.94
CA PRO A 350 19.52 -12.89 10.94
C PRO A 350 19.54 -12.14 9.60
N ALA A 351 18.43 -11.51 9.19
CA ALA A 351 18.38 -10.71 7.96
C ALA A 351 19.30 -9.48 8.05
N ILE A 352 19.26 -8.73 9.13
CA ILE A 352 20.13 -7.56 9.34
C ILE A 352 21.58 -7.98 9.49
N ALA A 353 21.87 -9.06 10.21
CA ALA A 353 23.24 -9.57 10.34
C ALA A 353 23.84 -9.96 8.97
N SER A 354 23.07 -10.67 8.14
CA SER A 354 23.47 -11.02 6.77
C SER A 354 23.63 -9.77 5.89
N PHE A 355 22.68 -8.83 5.92
CA PHE A 355 22.78 -7.55 5.21
C PHE A 355 24.06 -6.81 5.56
N GLN A 356 24.40 -6.70 6.84
CA GLN A 356 25.61 -6.03 7.32
C GLN A 356 26.90 -6.77 6.89
N ALA A 357 26.91 -8.09 6.98
CA ALA A 357 28.04 -8.92 6.56
C ALA A 357 28.39 -8.74 5.07
N HIS A 358 27.38 -8.51 4.23
CA HIS A 358 27.53 -8.26 2.80
C HIS A 358 27.65 -6.76 2.44
N SER A 359 27.62 -5.87 3.43
CA SER A 359 27.68 -4.40 3.27
C SER A 359 29.03 -3.87 3.69
N LYS A 360 30.07 -4.03 2.85
CA LYS A 360 31.39 -3.48 3.11
C LYS A 360 31.57 -2.11 2.42
N GLY A 361 32.14 -1.13 3.11
CA GLY A 361 32.45 0.21 2.59
C GLY A 361 31.60 1.32 3.21
N ASN A 362 31.87 2.56 2.83
CA ASN A 362 31.22 3.79 3.37
C ASN A 362 29.89 4.10 2.67
N LEU A 363 29.03 3.11 2.45
CA LEU A 363 27.72 3.34 1.86
C LEU A 363 26.73 3.81 2.93
N ILE A 364 25.92 4.80 2.60
CA ILE A 364 24.75 5.18 3.39
C ILE A 364 23.77 4.02 3.27
N LEU A 365 23.47 3.39 4.40
CA LEU A 365 22.55 2.25 4.44
C LEU A 365 21.10 2.75 4.55
N PRO A 366 20.15 2.08 3.88
CA PRO A 366 18.75 2.40 4.03
C PRO A 366 18.25 2.12 5.46
N ASN A 367 17.21 2.82 5.88
CA ASN A 367 16.49 2.45 7.09
C ASN A 367 15.67 1.16 6.82
N ILE A 368 16.03 0.07 7.49
CA ILE A 368 15.34 -1.22 7.35
C ILE A 368 14.43 -1.42 8.58
N ARG A 369 13.14 -1.61 8.35
CA ARG A 369 12.14 -1.74 9.42
C ARG A 369 10.99 -2.67 9.03
N LEU A 370 10.20 -3.06 10.01
CA LEU A 370 8.94 -3.74 9.78
C LEU A 370 7.85 -2.75 9.32
N CYS A 371 6.86 -3.27 8.62
CA CYS A 371 5.68 -2.53 8.17
C CYS A 371 4.85 -2.03 9.36
N GLU A 372 4.42 -0.76 9.31
CA GLU A 372 3.59 -0.14 10.37
C GLU A 372 2.17 -0.72 10.42
N PHE A 373 1.67 -1.24 9.30
CA PHE A 373 0.28 -1.68 9.15
C PHE A 373 0.09 -3.20 9.27
N GLY A 374 1.17 -3.95 9.48
CA GLY A 374 1.11 -5.41 9.67
C GLY A 374 0.36 -6.11 8.53
N GLN A 375 -0.62 -6.94 8.89
CA GLN A 375 -1.42 -7.70 7.93
C GLN A 375 -2.46 -6.86 7.17
N GLN A 376 -2.72 -5.63 7.59
CA GLN A 376 -3.67 -4.74 6.91
C GLN A 376 -3.01 -3.92 5.79
N ALA A 377 -1.70 -4.04 5.59
CA ALA A 377 -0.95 -3.23 4.66
C ALA A 377 -1.51 -3.25 3.24
N SER A 378 -1.81 -4.45 2.69
CA SER A 378 -2.33 -4.58 1.33
C SER A 378 -3.74 -3.99 1.18
N SER A 379 -4.64 -4.26 2.11
CA SER A 379 -6.00 -3.71 2.06
C SER A 379 -6.02 -2.19 2.29
N LEU A 380 -5.20 -1.66 3.22
CA LEU A 380 -5.01 -0.21 3.40
C LEU A 380 -4.38 0.45 2.17
N GLY A 381 -3.41 -0.20 1.55
CA GLY A 381 -2.77 0.30 0.35
C GLY A 381 -3.71 0.29 -0.86
N ALA A 382 -4.60 -0.69 -0.95
CA ALA A 382 -5.67 -0.69 -1.95
C ALA A 382 -6.62 0.51 -1.74
N ALA A 383 -7.01 0.80 -0.49
CA ALA A 383 -7.77 2.01 -0.14
C ALA A 383 -6.97 3.29 -0.48
N ALA A 384 -5.65 3.29 -0.22
CA ALA A 384 -4.77 4.40 -0.56
C ALA A 384 -4.74 4.70 -2.07
N ALA A 385 -4.82 3.67 -2.92
CA ALA A 385 -4.89 3.84 -4.37
C ALA A 385 -6.13 4.66 -4.79
N ILE A 386 -7.27 4.44 -4.14
CA ILE A 386 -8.50 5.24 -4.35
C ILE A 386 -8.27 6.69 -3.92
N LEU A 387 -7.67 6.91 -2.75
CA LEU A 387 -7.36 8.27 -2.31
C LEU A 387 -6.47 9.00 -3.32
N LEU A 388 -5.40 8.36 -3.78
CA LEU A 388 -4.51 8.94 -4.80
C LEU A 388 -5.26 9.27 -6.09
N LYS A 389 -6.15 8.40 -6.55
CA LYS A 389 -6.99 8.67 -7.73
C LYS A 389 -7.84 9.94 -7.57
N HIS A 390 -8.37 10.20 -6.39
CA HIS A 390 -9.08 11.44 -6.10
C HIS A 390 -8.17 12.66 -5.99
N LEU A 391 -6.89 12.45 -5.65
CA LEU A 391 -5.87 13.48 -5.52
C LEU A 391 -5.04 13.68 -6.81
N GLU A 392 -5.30 12.95 -7.87
CA GLU A 392 -4.70 13.14 -9.19
C GLU A 392 -5.60 14.00 -10.08
N PRO A 393 -5.12 15.11 -10.65
CA PRO A 393 -5.90 15.90 -11.60
C PRO A 393 -5.95 15.17 -12.94
N ASN A 394 -7.09 14.62 -13.32
CA ASN A 394 -7.37 14.05 -14.65
C ASN A 394 -6.26 13.16 -15.24
N GLY A 395 -5.55 12.38 -14.40
CA GLY A 395 -4.44 11.52 -14.80
C GLY A 395 -3.14 12.27 -15.15
N ILE A 396 -3.02 13.54 -14.81
CA ILE A 396 -1.78 14.31 -14.93
C ILE A 396 -1.02 14.18 -13.61
N PRO A 397 0.18 13.55 -13.59
CA PRO A 397 1.01 13.52 -12.39
C PRO A 397 1.32 14.94 -11.93
N VAL A 398 0.95 15.31 -10.71
CA VAL A 398 1.38 16.59 -10.13
C VAL A 398 2.80 16.39 -9.63
N HIS A 399 3.77 16.84 -10.40
CA HIS A 399 5.15 16.87 -9.97
C HIS A 399 5.34 17.93 -8.90
N PHE A 400 5.44 17.50 -7.65
CA PHE A 400 5.87 18.37 -6.56
C PHE A 400 7.39 18.38 -6.49
N SER A 401 8.03 19.29 -7.25
CA SER A 401 9.45 19.56 -7.03
C SER A 401 9.65 20.19 -5.67
N HIS A 402 10.67 19.76 -4.93
CA HIS A 402 11.07 20.34 -3.63
C HIS A 402 11.53 21.80 -3.73
N GLN A 403 11.64 22.35 -4.92
CA GLN A 403 11.92 23.76 -5.18
C GLN A 403 10.65 24.39 -5.73
N GLY A 404 9.93 25.01 -4.81
CA GLY A 404 8.91 26.03 -5.02
C GLY A 404 8.19 26.06 -6.36
N LEU A 405 6.87 25.76 -6.28
CA LEU A 405 5.82 26.48 -7.00
C LEU A 405 6.07 26.82 -8.47
N LEU A 406 5.26 26.13 -9.31
CA LEU A 406 4.75 26.73 -10.56
C LEU A 406 5.66 27.81 -11.19
N ARG A 407 6.69 27.41 -11.90
CA ARG A 407 7.18 28.29 -12.96
C ARG A 407 6.19 28.24 -14.12
N LYS A 408 5.72 29.43 -14.47
CA LYS A 408 4.75 29.76 -15.52
C LYS A 408 4.98 28.99 -16.83
#